data_861348f65cb6e4176e209fc11bd7c410
#
_entry.id   861348f65cb6e4176e209fc11bd7c410
#
_cell.length_a   1.000
_cell.length_b   1.000
_cell.length_c   1.000
_cell.angle_alpha   90.00
_cell.angle_beta   90.00
_cell.angle_gamma   90.00
#
_symmetry.space_group_name_H-M   'P 1'
#
loop_
_entity.id
_entity.type
_entity.pdbx_description
1 polymer ?
#
loop_
_entity_poly.entity_id
_entity_poly.type
_entity_poly.pdbx_seq_one_letter_code
_entity_poly.pdbx_strand_id
1 'polypeptide(L)'
;WGKGDSLRILDVVNPQDYSDPFNTDVEGRKIAQALIKVDWRTGMVGKLEAVYVPFFQGDYLPLEGIWAPKVFTDMRADIWNGFYLGAYATLTGDDGINNSAGAIIAAAQADAMMEQLLLYPDTKSLEWGQGGLRYTDSFKGVDVGMQYYTGFLRTPVINTDPVVLAATQHLVLSYNRYHQIGVDSAFVGGPYNLRAEAAWHQTYDTKGTDP
;
A
#
# COMPACT_ATOMS: atom_id res chain seq x y z
N TRP A 1 -15.55 -5.88 3.01
CA TRP A 1 -16.21 -7.06 2.42
C TRP A 1 -15.56 -8.34 2.94
N GLY A 2 -16.21 -9.50 2.74
CA GLY A 2 -15.75 -10.80 3.24
C GLY A 2 -16.45 -11.28 4.50
N LYS A 3 -16.18 -12.52 4.87
CA LYS A 3 -16.74 -13.22 6.04
C LYS A 3 -15.66 -13.72 7.01
N GLY A 4 -14.37 -13.54 6.67
CA GLY A 4 -13.25 -13.98 7.50
C GLY A 4 -13.15 -13.20 8.80
N ASP A 5 -12.84 -13.86 9.90
CA ASP A 5 -12.69 -13.24 11.21
C ASP A 5 -11.27 -12.70 11.43
N SER A 6 -10.26 -13.53 11.14
CA SER A 6 -8.86 -13.22 11.44
C SER A 6 -8.08 -12.85 10.19
N LEU A 7 -8.32 -13.54 9.08
CA LEU A 7 -7.70 -13.28 7.79
C LEU A 7 -8.78 -12.78 6.82
N ARG A 8 -8.70 -11.51 6.43
CA ARG A 8 -9.73 -10.83 5.65
C ARG A 8 -9.21 -10.53 4.24
N ILE A 9 -9.04 -11.59 3.44
CA ILE A 9 -8.51 -11.46 2.08
C ILE A 9 -9.41 -10.66 1.12
N LEU A 10 -10.69 -10.56 1.42
CA LEU A 10 -11.66 -9.85 0.61
C LEU A 10 -11.90 -8.39 1.05
N ASP A 11 -11.27 -7.96 2.15
CA ASP A 11 -11.45 -6.60 2.68
C ASP A 11 -10.36 -5.66 2.13
N VAL A 12 -10.60 -5.17 0.93
CA VAL A 12 -9.62 -4.39 0.15
C VAL A 12 -9.98 -2.92 -0.02
N VAL A 13 -11.07 -2.46 0.61
CA VAL A 13 -11.58 -1.10 0.36
C VAL A 13 -10.82 -0.04 1.16
N ASN A 14 -10.52 -0.28 2.44
CA ASN A 14 -9.86 0.69 3.30
C ASN A 14 -8.35 0.45 3.41
N PRO A 15 -7.52 1.51 3.34
CA PRO A 15 -6.12 1.43 3.70
C PRO A 15 -5.95 1.15 5.20
N GLN A 16 -4.78 0.68 5.59
CA GLN A 16 -4.48 0.33 6.96
C GLN A 16 -3.29 1.12 7.49
N ASP A 17 -3.33 1.42 8.79
CA ASP A 17 -2.24 2.02 9.53
C ASP A 17 -1.43 0.92 10.24
N TYR A 18 -0.20 0.73 9.81
CA TYR A 18 0.75 -0.22 10.40
C TYR A 18 1.81 0.49 11.26
N SER A 19 1.62 1.76 11.63
CA SER A 19 2.57 2.51 12.45
C SER A 19 2.73 1.96 13.86
N ASP A 20 1.67 1.35 14.40
CA ASP A 20 1.71 0.65 15.69
C ASP A 20 1.71 -0.87 15.48
N PRO A 21 2.88 -1.54 15.63
CA PRO A 21 2.98 -2.99 15.45
C PRO A 21 2.25 -3.80 16.52
N PHE A 22 1.88 -3.20 17.65
CA PHE A 22 1.13 -3.85 18.73
C PHE A 22 -0.37 -3.73 18.58
N ASN A 23 -0.84 -2.88 17.69
CA ASN A 23 -2.26 -2.81 17.37
C ASN A 23 -2.69 -4.03 16.56
N THR A 24 -3.29 -5.01 17.23
CA THR A 24 -3.80 -6.24 16.59
C THR A 24 -5.26 -6.09 16.13
N ASP A 25 -5.92 -4.98 16.43
CA ASP A 25 -7.27 -4.70 15.99
C ASP A 25 -7.30 -4.29 14.52
N VAL A 26 -7.73 -5.22 13.66
CA VAL A 26 -7.83 -5.00 12.21
C VAL A 26 -8.83 -3.89 11.86
N GLU A 27 -9.90 -3.72 12.63
CA GLU A 27 -10.85 -2.62 12.41
C GLU A 27 -10.28 -1.28 12.85
N GLY A 28 -9.58 -1.25 14.00
CA GLY A 28 -8.95 -0.04 14.53
C GLY A 28 -7.79 0.48 13.69
N ARG A 29 -7.20 -0.37 12.82
CA ARG A 29 -6.15 0.05 11.87
C ARG A 29 -6.67 0.66 10.59
N LYS A 30 -7.95 0.54 10.29
CA LYS A 30 -8.51 1.05 9.04
C LYS A 30 -8.47 2.58 9.00
N ILE A 31 -7.86 3.11 7.95
CA ILE A 31 -7.85 4.55 7.68
C ILE A 31 -9.15 4.90 6.94
N ALA A 32 -9.85 5.90 7.46
CA ALA A 32 -11.09 6.38 6.83
C ALA A 32 -10.78 7.07 5.49
N GLN A 33 -11.58 6.76 4.47
CA GLN A 33 -11.50 7.42 3.17
C GLN A 33 -12.89 7.74 2.62
N ALA A 34 -12.97 8.73 1.73
CA ALA A 34 -14.20 9.06 1.04
C ALA A 34 -14.59 7.94 0.07
N LEU A 35 -15.82 7.48 0.14
CA LEU A 35 -16.36 6.48 -0.78
C LEU A 35 -17.85 6.74 -1.04
N ILE A 36 -18.32 6.27 -2.18
CA ILE A 36 -19.74 6.19 -2.52
C ILE A 36 -20.12 4.71 -2.50
N LYS A 37 -21.16 4.39 -1.74
CA LYS A 37 -21.70 3.03 -1.68
C LYS A 37 -23.17 3.04 -2.08
N VAL A 38 -23.53 2.11 -2.96
CA VAL A 38 -24.91 1.87 -3.38
C VAL A 38 -25.26 0.41 -3.04
N ASP A 39 -26.32 0.25 -2.28
CA ASP A 39 -26.88 -1.05 -1.95
C ASP A 39 -28.22 -1.23 -2.67
N TRP A 40 -28.35 -2.28 -3.45
CA TRP A 40 -29.56 -2.62 -4.15
C TRP A 40 -30.00 -4.05 -3.80
N ARG A 41 -31.25 -4.19 -3.36
CA ARG A 41 -31.85 -5.50 -3.07
C ARG A 41 -32.61 -6.00 -4.29
N THR A 42 -32.22 -7.17 -4.78
CA THR A 42 -32.81 -7.81 -5.96
C THR A 42 -33.95 -8.75 -5.55
N GLY A 43 -35.11 -8.18 -5.18
CA GLY A 43 -36.26 -8.99 -4.75
C GLY A 43 -36.11 -9.61 -3.35
N MET A 44 -36.48 -10.87 -3.17
CA MET A 44 -36.61 -11.47 -1.85
C MET A 44 -35.31 -12.02 -1.24
N VAL A 45 -34.26 -12.25 -2.01
CA VAL A 45 -33.13 -13.09 -1.53
C VAL A 45 -31.76 -12.45 -1.73
N GLY A 46 -31.49 -11.72 -2.80
CA GLY A 46 -30.14 -11.24 -3.09
C GLY A 46 -29.91 -9.75 -2.80
N LYS A 47 -28.66 -9.39 -2.51
CA LYS A 47 -28.19 -8.01 -2.33
C LYS A 47 -27.00 -7.76 -3.26
N LEU A 48 -27.09 -6.71 -4.06
CA LEU A 48 -25.96 -6.18 -4.84
C LEU A 48 -25.44 -4.91 -4.17
N GLU A 49 -24.16 -4.85 -3.95
CA GLU A 49 -23.44 -3.69 -3.41
C GLU A 49 -22.46 -3.18 -4.46
N ALA A 50 -22.46 -1.87 -4.69
CA ALA A 50 -21.46 -1.20 -5.50
C ALA A 50 -20.70 -0.20 -4.64
N VAL A 51 -19.38 -0.14 -4.76
CA VAL A 51 -18.55 0.87 -4.11
C VAL A 51 -17.69 1.57 -5.14
N TYR A 52 -17.53 2.88 -4.96
CA TYR A 52 -16.59 3.69 -5.70
C TYR A 52 -15.79 4.58 -4.75
N VAL A 53 -14.48 4.51 -4.85
CA VAL A 53 -13.52 5.30 -4.09
C VAL A 53 -12.83 6.24 -5.07
N PRO A 54 -13.08 7.56 -5.01
CA PRO A 54 -12.60 8.50 -6.03
C PRO A 54 -11.09 8.76 -5.97
N PHE A 55 -10.48 8.61 -4.79
CA PHE A 55 -9.07 8.91 -4.56
C PHE A 55 -8.39 7.70 -3.91
N PHE A 56 -7.14 7.46 -4.28
CA PHE A 56 -6.37 6.38 -3.69
C PHE A 56 -5.55 6.87 -2.50
N GLN A 57 -5.47 6.04 -1.48
CA GLN A 57 -4.56 6.18 -0.37
C GLN A 57 -3.89 4.83 -0.11
N GLY A 58 -2.56 4.82 -0.10
CA GLY A 58 -1.78 3.65 0.29
C GLY A 58 -1.87 3.35 1.78
N ASP A 59 -1.38 2.19 2.18
CA ASP A 59 -1.21 1.84 3.59
C ASP A 59 -0.15 2.73 4.23
N TYR A 60 -0.34 3.06 5.50
CA TYR A 60 0.68 3.76 6.27
C TYR A 60 1.66 2.74 6.87
N LEU A 61 2.89 2.76 6.36
CA LEU A 61 3.95 1.84 6.77
C LEU A 61 4.94 2.53 7.72
N PRO A 62 5.44 1.88 8.77
CA PRO A 62 6.44 2.43 9.67
C PRO A 62 7.83 2.37 9.03
N LEU A 63 8.10 3.27 8.09
CA LEU A 63 9.38 3.33 7.39
C LEU A 63 10.46 4.08 8.18
N GLU A 64 10.07 4.75 9.27
CA GLU A 64 10.93 5.54 10.15
C GLU A 64 10.59 5.30 11.63
N GLY A 65 11.52 5.68 12.52
CA GLY A 65 11.34 5.56 13.95
C GLY A 65 11.74 4.20 14.52
N ILE A 66 11.42 3.99 15.78
CA ILE A 66 11.85 2.80 16.56
C ILE A 66 11.20 1.50 16.07
N TRP A 67 10.10 1.59 15.36
CA TRP A 67 9.35 0.45 14.83
C TRP A 67 9.62 0.17 13.35
N ALA A 68 10.47 0.98 12.71
CA ALA A 68 10.85 0.74 11.33
C ALA A 68 11.62 -0.58 11.20
N PRO A 69 11.30 -1.43 10.22
CA PRO A 69 12.08 -2.64 9.97
C PRO A 69 13.55 -2.32 9.73
N LYS A 70 14.45 -3.10 10.34
CA LYS A 70 15.90 -2.86 10.27
C LYS A 70 16.43 -2.74 8.84
N VAL A 71 15.86 -3.49 7.92
CA VAL A 71 16.24 -3.42 6.50
C VAL A 71 16.02 -2.03 5.89
N PHE A 72 14.94 -1.32 6.27
CA PHE A 72 14.69 0.04 5.79
C PHE A 72 15.59 1.06 6.44
N THR A 73 15.86 0.92 7.75
CA THR A 73 16.76 1.82 8.46
C THR A 73 18.21 1.68 7.98
N ASP A 74 18.67 0.46 7.71
CA ASP A 74 20.01 0.20 7.17
C ASP A 74 20.13 0.76 5.74
N MET A 75 19.17 0.46 4.87
CA MET A 75 19.15 1.00 3.51
C MET A 75 19.14 2.53 3.50
N ARG A 76 18.35 3.16 4.38
CA ARG A 76 18.32 4.62 4.52
C ARG A 76 19.67 5.18 4.97
N ALA A 77 20.33 4.52 5.92
CA ALA A 77 21.65 4.90 6.39
C ALA A 77 22.72 4.77 5.29
N ASP A 78 22.66 3.71 4.50
CA ASP A 78 23.61 3.50 3.38
C ASP A 78 23.44 4.57 2.30
N ILE A 79 22.19 4.91 1.94
CA ILE A 79 21.88 5.97 0.97
C ILE A 79 22.37 7.33 1.50
N TRP A 80 22.08 7.64 2.77
CA TRP A 80 22.56 8.87 3.41
C TRP A 80 24.08 8.99 3.41
N ASN A 81 24.78 7.89 3.76
CA ASN A 81 26.23 7.82 3.72
C ASN A 81 26.77 8.05 2.31
N GLY A 82 26.11 7.52 1.28
CA GLY A 82 26.46 7.76 -0.11
C GLY A 82 26.38 9.24 -0.49
N PHE A 83 25.29 9.92 -0.13
CA PHE A 83 25.12 11.37 -0.35
C PHE A 83 26.14 12.18 0.43
N TYR A 84 26.34 11.84 1.71
CA TYR A 84 27.32 12.52 2.56
C TYR A 84 28.73 12.43 1.98
N LEU A 85 29.20 11.24 1.62
CA LEU A 85 30.54 11.03 1.07
C LEU A 85 30.73 11.75 -0.27
N GLY A 86 29.70 11.73 -1.16
CA GLY A 86 29.72 12.46 -2.41
C GLY A 86 29.81 13.97 -2.22
N ALA A 87 29.01 14.53 -1.34
CA ALA A 87 29.03 15.94 -1.00
C ALA A 87 30.36 16.35 -0.32
N TYR A 88 30.82 15.54 0.62
CA TYR A 88 32.09 15.80 1.33
C TYR A 88 33.28 15.81 0.37
N ALA A 89 33.39 14.84 -0.52
CA ALA A 89 34.44 14.79 -1.53
C ALA A 89 34.44 16.02 -2.47
N THR A 90 33.22 16.48 -2.84
CA THR A 90 33.07 17.68 -3.69
C THR A 90 33.52 18.97 -2.98
N LEU A 91 33.24 19.07 -1.67
CA LEU A 91 33.54 20.28 -0.87
C LEU A 91 34.99 20.36 -0.40
N THR A 92 35.63 19.20 -0.16
CA THR A 92 36.96 19.16 0.43
C THR A 92 38.07 18.87 -0.59
N GLY A 93 37.72 18.47 -1.78
CA GLY A 93 38.67 17.93 -2.76
C GLY A 93 39.28 16.63 -2.29
N ASP A 94 40.16 16.05 -3.13
CA ASP A 94 40.80 14.75 -2.87
C ASP A 94 41.98 14.87 -1.85
N ASP A 95 42.12 16.04 -1.20
CA ASP A 95 43.29 16.40 -0.42
C ASP A 95 43.33 15.80 0.99
N GLY A 96 42.34 15.01 1.39
CA GLY A 96 42.30 14.30 2.69
C GLY A 96 42.35 15.26 3.94
N ILE A 97 42.13 16.54 3.75
CA ILE A 97 42.13 17.52 4.84
C ILE A 97 40.81 17.38 5.60
N ASN A 98 40.92 17.02 6.86
CA ASN A 98 39.78 16.89 7.77
C ASN A 98 39.16 18.27 8.01
N ASN A 99 38.20 18.65 7.16
CA ASN A 99 37.55 19.98 7.22
C ASN A 99 36.20 19.84 7.92
N SER A 100 36.16 20.21 9.19
CA SER A 100 34.91 20.13 9.99
C SER A 100 33.78 20.98 9.42
N ALA A 101 34.05 22.09 8.76
CA ALA A 101 33.03 22.89 8.10
C ALA A 101 32.49 22.19 6.87
N GLY A 102 33.35 21.56 6.07
CA GLY A 102 32.91 20.70 4.94
C GLY A 102 32.05 19.53 5.37
N ALA A 103 32.40 18.88 6.48
CA ALA A 103 31.61 17.82 7.05
C ALA A 103 30.19 18.25 7.46
N ILE A 104 30.04 19.39 8.09
CA ILE A 104 28.76 19.97 8.51
C ILE A 104 27.91 20.30 7.27
N ILE A 105 28.50 20.92 6.25
CA ILE A 105 27.78 21.25 5.01
C ILE A 105 27.39 20.01 4.26
N ALA A 106 28.28 19.01 4.16
CA ALA A 106 27.98 17.72 3.52
C ALA A 106 26.82 16.96 4.21
N ALA A 107 26.80 16.97 5.55
CA ALA A 107 25.71 16.37 6.30
C ALA A 107 24.38 17.09 6.03
N ALA A 108 24.36 18.41 6.04
CA ALA A 108 23.16 19.19 5.73
C ALA A 108 22.65 18.96 4.28
N GLN A 109 23.57 18.81 3.33
CA GLN A 109 23.22 18.46 1.95
C GLN A 109 22.65 17.04 1.85
N ALA A 110 23.24 16.06 2.55
CA ALA A 110 22.74 14.70 2.60
C ALA A 110 21.34 14.65 3.22
N ASP A 111 21.09 15.36 4.31
CA ASP A 111 19.77 15.47 4.92
C ASP A 111 18.73 16.04 3.94
N ALA A 112 19.06 17.14 3.26
CA ALA A 112 18.17 17.75 2.27
C ALA A 112 17.88 16.83 1.07
N MET A 113 18.86 16.03 0.63
CA MET A 113 18.66 15.02 -0.42
C MET A 113 17.78 13.88 0.06
N MET A 114 17.92 13.46 1.32
CA MET A 114 17.07 12.42 1.91
C MET A 114 15.61 12.84 2.04
N GLU A 115 15.34 14.11 2.37
CA GLU A 115 13.96 14.63 2.43
C GLU A 115 13.25 14.59 1.08
N GLN A 116 14.00 14.72 0.00
CA GLN A 116 13.48 14.72 -1.37
C GLN A 116 13.64 13.37 -2.08
N LEU A 117 14.24 12.39 -1.43
CA LEU A 117 14.60 11.10 -2.07
C LEU A 117 13.39 10.36 -2.64
N LEU A 118 12.29 10.35 -1.89
CA LEU A 118 11.09 9.59 -2.26
C LEU A 118 10.06 10.51 -2.93
N LEU A 119 9.78 10.24 -4.19
CA LEU A 119 8.73 10.96 -4.93
C LEU A 119 7.46 10.09 -4.99
N TYR A 120 6.45 10.52 -4.24
CA TYR A 120 5.13 9.89 -4.26
C TYR A 120 4.27 10.44 -5.40
N PRO A 121 3.49 9.59 -6.08
CA PRO A 121 2.53 10.07 -7.07
C PRO A 121 1.41 10.88 -6.40
N ASP A 122 0.85 11.85 -7.13
CA ASP A 122 -0.37 12.54 -6.69
C ASP A 122 -1.58 11.62 -6.89
N THR A 123 -1.99 10.97 -5.82
CA THR A 123 -3.11 10.01 -5.81
C THR A 123 -4.48 10.66 -5.59
N LYS A 124 -4.56 12.01 -5.55
CA LYS A 124 -5.80 12.76 -5.33
C LYS A 124 -6.54 13.12 -6.61
N SER A 125 -6.18 12.51 -7.73
CA SER A 125 -6.90 12.66 -9.00
C SER A 125 -7.87 11.50 -9.23
N LEU A 126 -8.89 11.70 -10.10
CA LEU A 126 -9.88 10.66 -10.44
C LEU A 126 -9.27 9.48 -11.21
N GLU A 127 -8.06 9.62 -11.76
CA GLU A 127 -7.31 8.52 -12.38
C GLU A 127 -7.00 7.40 -11.41
N TRP A 128 -6.92 7.74 -10.12
CA TRP A 128 -6.73 6.80 -9.03
C TRP A 128 -8.04 6.23 -8.48
N GLY A 129 -9.13 6.43 -9.22
CA GLY A 129 -10.42 5.88 -8.85
C GLY A 129 -10.41 4.36 -8.78
N GLN A 130 -11.06 3.83 -7.76
CA GLN A 130 -11.18 2.41 -7.47
C GLN A 130 -12.66 2.05 -7.34
N GLY A 131 -13.00 0.81 -7.60
CA GLY A 131 -14.38 0.41 -7.47
C GLY A 131 -14.58 -1.09 -7.43
N GLY A 132 -15.74 -1.49 -6.94
CA GLY A 132 -16.09 -2.88 -6.86
C GLY A 132 -17.57 -3.14 -6.80
N LEU A 133 -17.91 -4.36 -7.12
CA LEU A 133 -19.26 -4.91 -7.05
C LEU A 133 -19.23 -6.16 -6.18
N ARG A 134 -20.23 -6.33 -5.33
CA ARG A 134 -20.41 -7.51 -4.52
C ARG A 134 -21.87 -7.97 -4.57
N TYR A 135 -22.07 -9.23 -4.84
CA TYR A 135 -23.36 -9.90 -4.69
C TYR A 135 -23.32 -10.80 -3.48
N THR A 136 -24.36 -10.76 -2.66
CA THR A 136 -24.53 -11.67 -1.52
C THR A 136 -25.92 -12.26 -1.54
N ASP A 137 -26.00 -13.52 -1.17
CA ASP A 137 -27.24 -14.26 -1.06
C ASP A 137 -27.18 -15.28 0.08
N SER A 138 -28.35 -15.79 0.48
CA SER A 138 -28.46 -16.81 1.50
C SER A 138 -29.27 -17.98 0.98
N PHE A 139 -28.68 -19.15 0.88
CA PHE A 139 -29.32 -20.34 0.36
C PHE A 139 -29.26 -21.51 1.36
N LYS A 140 -30.43 -21.96 1.82
CA LYS A 140 -30.56 -23.08 2.78
C LYS A 140 -29.66 -22.95 4.03
N GLY A 141 -29.51 -21.74 4.57
CA GLY A 141 -28.69 -21.49 5.76
C GLY A 141 -27.20 -21.35 5.49
N VAL A 142 -26.79 -21.34 4.21
CA VAL A 142 -25.44 -20.97 3.80
C VAL A 142 -25.49 -19.58 3.19
N ASP A 143 -24.76 -18.65 3.79
CA ASP A 143 -24.52 -17.34 3.18
C ASP A 143 -23.39 -17.46 2.17
N VAL A 144 -23.59 -16.90 0.98
CA VAL A 144 -22.58 -16.86 -0.08
C VAL A 144 -22.36 -15.42 -0.53
N GLY A 145 -21.11 -15.09 -0.87
CA GLY A 145 -20.75 -13.82 -1.44
C GLY A 145 -19.82 -14.01 -2.63
N MET A 146 -19.97 -13.15 -3.62
CA MET A 146 -19.05 -13.05 -4.74
C MET A 146 -18.76 -11.57 -4.98
N GLN A 147 -17.48 -11.24 -5.20
CA GLN A 147 -17.08 -9.86 -5.45
C GLN A 147 -16.09 -9.76 -6.58
N TYR A 148 -16.14 -8.59 -7.22
CA TYR A 148 -15.12 -8.08 -8.11
C TYR A 148 -14.70 -6.70 -7.61
N TYR A 149 -13.40 -6.46 -7.60
CA TYR A 149 -12.82 -5.17 -7.23
C TYR A 149 -11.67 -4.82 -8.18
N THR A 150 -11.58 -3.55 -8.54
CA THR A 150 -10.42 -3.02 -9.25
C THR A 150 -9.90 -1.80 -8.50
N GLY A 151 -8.61 -1.77 -8.25
CA GLY A 151 -7.96 -0.72 -7.48
C GLY A 151 -6.45 -0.81 -7.62
N PHE A 152 -5.76 -0.29 -6.61
CA PHE A 152 -4.31 -0.29 -6.57
C PHE A 152 -3.81 -1.09 -5.37
N LEU A 153 -2.69 -1.78 -5.54
CA LEU A 153 -1.97 -2.39 -4.42
C LEU A 153 -1.57 -1.29 -3.44
N ARG A 154 -1.80 -1.52 -2.17
CA ARG A 154 -1.64 -0.48 -1.15
C ARG A 154 -0.20 -0.25 -0.73
N THR A 155 0.66 -1.23 -0.97
CA THR A 155 2.10 -1.09 -0.75
C THR A 155 2.72 -0.49 -2.00
N PRO A 156 3.47 0.62 -1.88
CA PRO A 156 4.15 1.21 -3.01
C PRO A 156 5.30 0.33 -3.49
N VAL A 157 5.62 0.45 -4.77
CA VAL A 157 6.80 -0.15 -5.40
C VAL A 157 7.74 0.97 -5.80
N ILE A 158 9.04 0.76 -5.62
CA ILE A 158 10.07 1.71 -6.07
C ILE A 158 10.36 1.41 -7.54
N ASN A 159 10.24 2.44 -8.37
CA ASN A 159 10.67 2.34 -9.78
C ASN A 159 12.19 2.31 -9.84
N THR A 160 12.73 1.17 -10.27
CA THR A 160 14.17 0.93 -10.37
C THR A 160 14.73 1.18 -11.79
N ASP A 161 13.93 1.72 -12.70
CA ASP A 161 14.40 2.06 -14.06
C ASP A 161 15.52 3.12 -13.98
N PRO A 162 16.74 2.80 -14.43
CA PRO A 162 17.87 3.73 -14.36
C PRO A 162 17.63 4.99 -15.20
N VAL A 163 16.79 4.95 -16.23
CA VAL A 163 16.43 6.13 -17.04
C VAL A 163 15.58 7.08 -16.21
N VAL A 164 14.60 6.56 -15.46
CA VAL A 164 13.75 7.36 -14.56
C VAL A 164 14.59 7.95 -13.44
N LEU A 165 15.44 7.14 -12.81
CA LEU A 165 16.34 7.60 -11.74
C LEU A 165 17.29 8.69 -12.22
N ALA A 166 17.89 8.54 -13.41
CA ALA A 166 18.79 9.55 -14.00
C ALA A 166 18.05 10.84 -14.35
N ALA A 167 16.80 10.75 -14.83
CA ALA A 167 16.02 11.91 -15.24
C ALA A 167 15.44 12.68 -14.04
N THR A 168 15.02 11.99 -12.99
CA THR A 168 14.34 12.59 -11.83
C THR A 168 15.28 12.86 -10.67
N GLN A 169 16.36 12.09 -10.54
CA GLN A 169 17.25 12.04 -9.37
C GLN A 169 16.52 11.68 -8.06
N HIS A 170 15.35 11.04 -8.18
CA HIS A 170 14.51 10.61 -7.07
C HIS A 170 14.13 9.14 -7.23
N LEU A 171 13.89 8.46 -6.12
CA LEU A 171 13.23 7.17 -6.10
C LEU A 171 11.73 7.39 -6.29
N VAL A 172 11.27 7.20 -7.51
CA VAL A 172 9.84 7.36 -7.84
C VAL A 172 9.08 6.15 -7.33
N LEU A 173 8.08 6.41 -6.50
CA LEU A 173 7.17 5.39 -6.01
C LEU A 173 5.96 5.27 -6.94
N SER A 174 5.49 4.06 -7.14
CA SER A 174 4.28 3.76 -7.91
C SER A 174 3.40 2.76 -7.16
N TYR A 175 2.13 2.69 -7.60
CA TYR A 175 1.18 1.72 -7.07
C TYR A 175 0.59 0.94 -8.23
N ASN A 176 0.78 -0.37 -8.23
CA ASN A 176 0.31 -1.23 -9.30
C ASN A 176 -1.19 -1.43 -9.22
N ARG A 177 -1.87 -1.23 -10.35
CA ARG A 177 -3.30 -1.51 -10.48
C ARG A 177 -3.52 -3.03 -10.55
N TYR A 178 -4.59 -3.49 -9.92
CA TYR A 178 -4.96 -4.90 -9.92
C TYR A 178 -6.47 -5.10 -10.01
N HIS A 179 -6.84 -6.32 -10.35
CA HIS A 179 -8.18 -6.84 -10.27
C HIS A 179 -8.24 -7.95 -9.21
N GLN A 180 -9.31 -7.98 -8.46
CA GLN A 180 -9.59 -9.06 -7.52
C GLN A 180 -10.95 -9.67 -7.86
N ILE A 181 -10.99 -10.99 -7.97
CA ILE A 181 -12.21 -11.78 -7.93
C ILE A 181 -12.19 -12.56 -6.62
N GLY A 182 -13.25 -12.45 -5.84
CA GLY A 182 -13.33 -13.10 -4.55
C GLY A 182 -14.66 -13.79 -4.33
N VAL A 183 -14.62 -14.86 -3.56
CA VAL A 183 -15.79 -15.59 -3.11
C VAL A 183 -15.69 -15.84 -1.62
N ASP A 184 -16.80 -15.79 -0.93
CA ASP A 184 -16.89 -16.13 0.48
C ASP A 184 -18.15 -16.94 0.78
N SER A 185 -18.08 -17.72 1.85
CA SER A 185 -19.23 -18.43 2.39
C SER A 185 -19.19 -18.49 3.90
N ALA A 186 -20.37 -18.53 4.51
CA ALA A 186 -20.53 -18.76 5.93
C ALA A 186 -21.71 -19.73 6.16
N PHE A 187 -21.51 -20.68 7.05
CA PHE A 187 -22.52 -21.64 7.47
C PHE A 187 -22.53 -21.76 8.98
N VAL A 188 -23.73 -21.70 9.56
CA VAL A 188 -23.95 -21.93 10.98
C VAL A 188 -24.90 -23.13 11.12
N GLY A 189 -24.43 -24.19 11.75
CA GLY A 189 -25.22 -25.40 11.97
C GLY A 189 -24.86 -26.11 13.26
N GLY A 190 -25.80 -26.20 14.20
CA GLY A 190 -25.57 -26.74 15.54
C GLY A 190 -24.45 -25.98 16.25
N PRO A 191 -23.42 -26.67 16.77
CA PRO A 191 -22.27 -26.03 17.44
C PRO A 191 -21.23 -25.48 16.45
N TYR A 192 -21.43 -25.63 15.13
CA TYR A 192 -20.42 -25.29 14.13
C TYR A 192 -20.71 -23.94 13.47
N ASN A 193 -19.68 -23.11 13.36
CA ASN A 193 -19.66 -21.89 12.56
C ASN A 193 -18.47 -22.00 11.60
N LEU A 194 -18.76 -22.26 10.33
CA LEU A 194 -17.76 -22.44 9.28
C LEU A 194 -17.76 -21.20 8.38
N ARG A 195 -16.58 -20.66 8.13
CA ARG A 195 -16.36 -19.53 7.20
C ARG A 195 -15.22 -19.85 6.27
N ALA A 196 -15.37 -19.47 5.02
CA ALA A 196 -14.35 -19.63 4.00
C ALA A 196 -14.30 -18.42 3.10
N GLU A 197 -13.09 -18.02 2.71
CA GLU A 197 -12.82 -16.98 1.72
C GLU A 197 -11.78 -17.47 0.73
N ALA A 198 -11.95 -17.09 -0.54
CA ALA A 198 -10.95 -17.28 -1.57
C ALA A 198 -10.90 -16.04 -2.45
N ALA A 199 -9.70 -15.63 -2.84
CA ALA A 199 -9.48 -14.51 -3.74
C ALA A 199 -8.43 -14.85 -4.79
N TRP A 200 -8.66 -14.37 -6.00
CA TRP A 200 -7.68 -14.34 -7.07
C TRP A 200 -7.36 -12.90 -7.42
N HIS A 201 -6.06 -12.58 -7.45
CA HIS A 201 -5.54 -11.26 -7.76
C HIS A 201 -4.80 -11.30 -9.08
N GLN A 202 -5.07 -10.35 -9.95
CA GLN A 202 -4.37 -10.15 -11.19
C GLN A 202 -3.91 -8.70 -11.30
N THR A 203 -2.60 -8.51 -11.33
CA THR A 203 -2.00 -7.21 -11.67
C THR A 203 -1.96 -7.02 -13.19
N TYR A 204 -1.80 -5.79 -13.64
CA TYR A 204 -1.57 -5.51 -15.07
C TYR A 204 -0.19 -5.98 -15.52
N ASP A 205 0.77 -6.04 -14.61
CA ASP A 205 2.06 -6.68 -14.88
C ASP A 205 1.94 -8.20 -14.80
N THR A 206 1.50 -8.81 -15.89
CA THR A 206 1.35 -10.27 -15.99
C THR A 206 2.67 -11.01 -16.11
N LYS A 207 3.78 -10.30 -16.35
CA LYS A 207 5.12 -10.87 -16.53
C LYS A 207 6.02 -10.69 -15.32
N GLY A 208 5.61 -9.85 -14.32
CA GLY A 208 6.43 -9.49 -13.18
C GLY A 208 7.68 -8.70 -13.57
N THR A 209 7.57 -7.86 -14.60
CA THR A 209 8.68 -7.07 -15.15
C THR A 209 8.60 -5.60 -14.78
N ASP A 210 7.42 -5.12 -14.39
CA ASP A 210 7.26 -3.78 -13.82
C ASP A 210 7.61 -3.82 -12.32
N PRO A 211 8.37 -2.86 -11.83
CA PRO A 211 8.73 -2.76 -10.44
C PRO A 211 7.52 -2.51 -9.54
#